data_cfdae0b3b582313ad72a7cc7e31b22ab
#
_entry.id   cfdae0b3b582313ad72a7cc7e31b22ab
#
_cell.length_a   1.000
_cell.length_b   1.000
_cell.length_c   1.000
_cell.angle_alpha   90.00
_cell.angle_beta   90.00
_cell.angle_gamma   90.00
#
_symmetry.space_group_name_H-M   'P 1'
#
loop_
_entity.id
_entity.type
_entity.pdbx_description
1 polymer ?
#
loop_
_entity_poly.entity_id
_entity_poly.type
_entity_poly.pdbx_seq_one_letter_code
_entity_poly.pdbx_strand_id
1 'polypeptide(L)'
;MIRIKNARIVENDQLKTVTIYVEKGKIKDIAPGDNALLPEEKEIDVKGNIVFPGFIDPHVHFDDPGFIEREDFETGTRSAAAGGIATIIDMPCTSIPPVTNGKNFDYKLNIVKPKAYVDFAFWGGITPEQVESGEYKKSLQELKDRGIVGVKFYTISRMELYPRMSVPNMDKAFRLMKELNLVCAIHAEDYYLVDYYSHLMQEMGREDPESWSEGRTYEAEPEAIWSVVGITEKVGNKLHIVHLSTKEGLNIIRWAKSHGVDATTETCPQYLVFTTEDFKIQGPVLKIAPPLRKEEDKEELWRGLKDNSIDFICTDHAAGKYPEEKSSPNIWKNYAGIPGTQLVVPSIIYYGYHKGRLSLAEIQKLMSENAAKRYGLYPQKGTIQIGSDADFSVVDLDKEWTVEPSRLESKGKYFPFAGNRLTGKIYMTIIRGEIVYREGEEVIGKRGYGQFVKSKSGF
;
A
#
# COMPACT_ATOMS: atom_id res chain seq x y z
N MET A 1 -17.14 2.27 -28.03
CA MET A 1 -17.63 2.40 -26.63
C MET A 1 -17.60 1.02 -25.99
N ILE A 2 -17.37 0.94 -24.67
CA ILE A 2 -17.43 -0.32 -23.91
C ILE A 2 -18.60 -0.20 -22.95
N ARG A 3 -19.40 -1.25 -22.82
CA ARG A 3 -20.51 -1.36 -21.89
C ARG A 3 -20.19 -2.41 -20.84
N ILE A 4 -20.19 -2.01 -19.56
CA ILE A 4 -20.02 -2.92 -18.42
C ILE A 4 -21.39 -3.13 -17.80
N LYS A 5 -21.95 -4.32 -17.94
CA LYS A 5 -23.31 -4.64 -17.51
C LYS A 5 -23.34 -5.51 -16.25
N ASN A 6 -24.53 -5.55 -15.64
CA ASN A 6 -24.78 -6.30 -14.40
C ASN A 6 -23.86 -5.89 -13.25
N ALA A 7 -23.40 -4.63 -13.23
CA ALA A 7 -22.55 -4.11 -12.20
C ALA A 7 -23.33 -3.75 -10.94
N ARG A 8 -23.01 -4.33 -9.80
CA ARG A 8 -23.53 -3.88 -8.50
C ARG A 8 -22.50 -2.96 -7.84
N ILE A 9 -22.78 -1.67 -7.81
CA ILE A 9 -21.92 -0.66 -7.17
C ILE A 9 -22.42 -0.34 -5.76
N VAL A 10 -21.50 0.09 -4.90
CA VAL A 10 -21.81 0.55 -3.53
C VAL A 10 -22.05 2.05 -3.57
N GLU A 11 -23.26 2.47 -3.22
CA GLU A 11 -23.65 3.87 -3.13
C GLU A 11 -24.51 4.10 -1.86
N ASN A 12 -24.08 4.99 -0.94
CA ASN A 12 -24.75 5.26 0.34
C ASN A 12 -25.08 4.00 1.16
N ASP A 13 -24.09 3.10 1.31
CA ASP A 13 -24.21 1.79 1.98
C ASP A 13 -25.25 0.83 1.36
N GLN A 14 -25.72 1.11 0.14
CA GLN A 14 -26.63 0.25 -0.61
C GLN A 14 -26.01 -0.24 -1.89
N LEU A 15 -26.41 -1.44 -2.31
CA LEU A 15 -26.02 -1.98 -3.62
C LEU A 15 -27.01 -1.56 -4.68
N LYS A 16 -26.52 -0.95 -5.75
CA LYS A 16 -27.30 -0.56 -6.92
C LYS A 16 -26.80 -1.29 -8.15
N THR A 17 -27.71 -1.88 -8.90
CA THR A 17 -27.40 -2.47 -10.21
C THR A 17 -27.38 -1.37 -11.27
N VAL A 18 -26.27 -1.28 -11.99
CA VAL A 18 -26.05 -0.25 -13.01
C VAL A 18 -25.39 -0.86 -14.26
N THR A 19 -25.48 -0.13 -15.35
CA THR A 19 -24.65 -0.28 -16.54
C THR A 19 -23.70 0.89 -16.64
N ILE A 20 -22.39 0.63 -16.78
CA ILE A 20 -21.37 1.68 -16.89
C ILE A 20 -20.89 1.74 -18.34
N TYR A 21 -20.96 2.92 -18.94
CA TYR A 21 -20.47 3.18 -20.29
C TYR A 21 -19.08 3.81 -20.23
N VAL A 22 -18.15 3.24 -21.03
CA VAL A 22 -16.75 3.67 -21.07
C VAL A 22 -16.37 4.11 -22.47
N GLU A 23 -15.80 5.30 -22.57
CA GLU A 23 -15.27 5.85 -23.82
C GLU A 23 -13.85 6.37 -23.60
N LYS A 24 -12.91 5.94 -24.44
CA LYS A 24 -11.48 6.37 -24.35
C LYS A 24 -10.87 6.21 -22.95
N GLY A 25 -11.21 5.10 -22.27
CA GLY A 25 -10.70 4.77 -20.96
C GLY A 25 -11.33 5.53 -19.79
N LYS A 26 -12.36 6.37 -20.04
CA LYS A 26 -13.07 7.15 -19.01
C LYS A 26 -14.50 6.70 -18.87
N ILE A 27 -15.05 6.85 -17.68
CA ILE A 27 -16.47 6.65 -17.42
C ILE A 27 -17.23 7.77 -18.14
N LYS A 28 -18.08 7.39 -19.10
CA LYS A 28 -18.85 8.31 -19.92
C LYS A 28 -20.25 8.53 -19.36
N ASP A 29 -20.86 7.45 -18.86
CA ASP A 29 -22.21 7.46 -18.30
C ASP A 29 -22.41 6.29 -17.34
N ILE A 30 -23.37 6.43 -16.42
CA ILE A 30 -23.78 5.39 -15.46
C ILE A 30 -25.30 5.36 -15.46
N ALA A 31 -25.89 4.32 -16.04
CA ALA A 31 -27.33 4.17 -16.18
C ALA A 31 -27.90 3.12 -15.23
N PRO A 32 -29.09 3.31 -14.66
CA PRO A 32 -29.76 2.30 -13.83
C PRO A 32 -30.09 1.03 -14.64
N GLY A 33 -29.95 -0.13 -14.00
CA GLY A 33 -30.33 -1.43 -14.58
C GLY A 33 -29.44 -1.89 -15.74
N ASP A 34 -29.95 -2.84 -16.50
CA ASP A 34 -29.31 -3.39 -17.69
C ASP A 34 -29.97 -2.83 -18.97
N ASN A 35 -29.31 -1.87 -19.60
CA ASN A 35 -29.82 -1.25 -20.84
C ASN A 35 -29.42 -2.06 -22.07
N ALA A 36 -30.22 -1.96 -23.13
CA ALA A 36 -29.96 -2.64 -24.39
C ALA A 36 -28.62 -2.25 -25.02
N LEU A 37 -27.92 -3.22 -25.59
CA LEU A 37 -26.65 -3.03 -26.30
C LEU A 37 -26.90 -2.26 -27.60
N LEU A 38 -26.06 -1.23 -27.85
CA LEU A 38 -25.99 -0.60 -29.16
C LEU A 38 -25.07 -1.42 -30.08
N PRO A 39 -25.34 -1.49 -31.41
CA PRO A 39 -24.66 -2.40 -32.32
C PRO A 39 -23.13 -2.32 -32.37
N GLU A 40 -22.53 -1.20 -31.97
CA GLU A 40 -21.09 -0.96 -32.05
C GLU A 40 -20.38 -1.06 -30.67
N GLU A 41 -21.07 -1.55 -29.64
CA GLU A 41 -20.55 -1.61 -28.29
C GLU A 41 -19.85 -2.94 -27.99
N LYS A 42 -18.64 -2.88 -27.45
CA LYS A 42 -17.99 -4.02 -26.79
C LYS A 42 -18.62 -4.21 -25.41
N GLU A 43 -18.99 -5.43 -25.09
CA GLU A 43 -19.63 -5.75 -23.80
C GLU A 43 -18.68 -6.47 -22.84
N ILE A 44 -18.73 -6.07 -21.56
CA ILE A 44 -18.11 -6.77 -20.43
C ILE A 44 -19.24 -7.09 -19.44
N ASP A 45 -19.54 -8.37 -19.24
CA ASP A 45 -20.51 -8.83 -18.26
C ASP A 45 -19.81 -9.18 -16.95
N VAL A 46 -20.06 -8.41 -15.89
CA VAL A 46 -19.52 -8.67 -14.55
C VAL A 46 -20.41 -9.62 -13.73
N LYS A 47 -21.45 -10.20 -14.33
CA LYS A 47 -22.30 -11.28 -13.79
C LYS A 47 -22.91 -10.97 -12.41
N GLY A 48 -23.25 -9.72 -12.13
CA GLY A 48 -23.83 -9.33 -10.85
C GLY A 48 -22.85 -9.31 -9.69
N ASN A 49 -21.56 -9.40 -9.93
CA ASN A 49 -20.53 -9.22 -8.92
C ASN A 49 -20.45 -7.76 -8.44
N ILE A 50 -19.85 -7.54 -7.29
CA ILE A 50 -19.65 -6.19 -6.74
C ILE A 50 -18.55 -5.49 -7.51
N VAL A 51 -18.83 -4.28 -7.95
CA VAL A 51 -17.88 -3.42 -8.67
C VAL A 51 -17.47 -2.27 -7.77
N PHE A 52 -16.23 -2.30 -7.33
CA PHE A 52 -15.60 -1.18 -6.63
C PHE A 52 -14.84 -0.28 -7.61
N PRO A 53 -14.60 1.01 -7.28
CA PRO A 53 -13.54 1.77 -7.93
C PRO A 53 -12.24 0.96 -7.88
N GLY A 54 -11.42 1.04 -8.90
CA GLY A 54 -10.14 0.35 -8.88
C GLY A 54 -9.38 0.62 -7.58
N PHE A 55 -9.08 -0.43 -6.82
CA PHE A 55 -8.37 -0.31 -5.55
C PHE A 55 -6.96 0.24 -5.75
N ILE A 56 -6.49 0.98 -4.76
CA ILE A 56 -5.17 1.61 -4.73
C ILE A 56 -4.37 1.02 -3.58
N ASP A 57 -3.21 0.46 -3.89
CA ASP A 57 -2.22 0.07 -2.88
C ASP A 57 -1.16 1.17 -2.76
N PRO A 58 -1.21 2.02 -1.72
CA PRO A 58 -0.35 3.19 -1.63
C PRO A 58 1.06 2.90 -1.12
N HIS A 59 1.39 1.64 -0.81
CA HIS A 59 2.66 1.26 -0.19
C HIS A 59 3.15 -0.10 -0.69
N VAL A 60 4.01 -0.08 -1.70
CA VAL A 60 4.66 -1.28 -2.23
C VAL A 60 6.16 -1.06 -2.44
N HIS A 61 6.94 -2.14 -2.38
CA HIS A 61 8.36 -2.19 -2.69
C HIS A 61 8.58 -3.22 -3.80
N PHE A 62 8.59 -2.76 -5.06
CA PHE A 62 8.80 -3.64 -6.22
C PHE A 62 10.26 -3.71 -6.65
N ASP A 63 11.19 -3.23 -5.85
CA ASP A 63 12.63 -3.47 -5.91
C ASP A 63 13.30 -3.22 -7.30
N ASP A 64 12.63 -2.53 -8.20
CA ASP A 64 13.03 -2.31 -9.60
C ASP A 64 13.26 -0.82 -9.92
N PRO A 65 14.44 -0.46 -10.38
CA PRO A 65 15.68 -1.24 -10.53
C PRO A 65 16.40 -1.48 -9.20
N GLY A 66 17.05 -2.63 -9.06
CA GLY A 66 17.91 -2.92 -7.91
C GLY A 66 17.90 -4.37 -7.48
N PHE A 67 16.92 -4.78 -6.66
CA PHE A 67 16.83 -6.14 -6.15
C PHE A 67 15.79 -6.97 -6.91
N ILE A 68 15.84 -6.94 -8.23
CA ILE A 68 14.83 -7.53 -9.13
C ILE A 68 14.69 -9.05 -8.96
N GLU A 69 15.63 -9.73 -8.32
CA GLU A 69 15.51 -11.14 -7.98
C GLU A 69 14.51 -11.42 -6.85
N ARG A 70 14.17 -10.41 -6.02
CA ARG A 70 13.12 -10.47 -4.99
C ARG A 70 11.74 -10.18 -5.57
N GLU A 71 11.64 -9.04 -6.25
CA GLU A 71 10.45 -8.60 -6.98
C GLU A 71 10.86 -7.61 -8.07
N ASP A 72 10.09 -7.55 -9.15
CA ASP A 72 10.22 -6.51 -10.16
C ASP A 72 8.86 -5.90 -10.53
N PHE A 73 8.88 -4.84 -11.32
CA PHE A 73 7.65 -4.15 -11.71
C PHE A 73 6.73 -5.01 -12.59
N GLU A 74 7.25 -5.99 -13.30
CA GLU A 74 6.43 -6.91 -14.09
C GLU A 74 5.63 -7.84 -13.18
N THR A 75 6.32 -8.60 -12.33
CA THR A 75 5.68 -9.58 -11.45
C THR A 75 4.88 -8.92 -10.32
N GLY A 76 5.37 -7.82 -9.75
CA GLY A 76 4.64 -7.04 -8.75
C GLY A 76 3.34 -6.43 -9.29
N THR A 77 3.35 -5.86 -10.50
CA THR A 77 2.12 -5.30 -11.11
C THR A 77 1.18 -6.37 -11.65
N ARG A 78 1.66 -7.57 -12.02
CA ARG A 78 0.82 -8.75 -12.28
C ARG A 78 0.12 -9.20 -11.00
N SER A 79 0.88 -9.26 -9.89
CA SER A 79 0.35 -9.55 -8.55
C SER A 79 -0.75 -8.56 -8.14
N ALA A 80 -0.52 -7.26 -8.38
CA ALA A 80 -1.52 -6.21 -8.17
C ALA A 80 -2.79 -6.44 -9.01
N ALA A 81 -2.64 -6.70 -10.31
CA ALA A 81 -3.76 -6.99 -11.20
C ALA A 81 -4.58 -8.19 -10.72
N ALA A 82 -3.93 -9.30 -10.36
CA ALA A 82 -4.59 -10.50 -9.82
C ALA A 82 -5.24 -10.27 -8.45
N GLY A 83 -4.74 -9.28 -7.69
CA GLY A 83 -5.27 -8.86 -6.39
C GLY A 83 -6.39 -7.82 -6.43
N GLY A 84 -6.82 -7.38 -7.62
CA GLY A 84 -7.86 -6.34 -7.72
C GLY A 84 -7.32 -4.91 -7.57
N ILE A 85 -6.01 -4.72 -7.51
CA ILE A 85 -5.38 -3.41 -7.39
C ILE A 85 -5.19 -2.81 -8.79
N ALA A 86 -5.80 -1.66 -9.04
CA ALA A 86 -5.72 -0.96 -10.31
C ALA A 86 -4.59 0.09 -10.34
N THR A 87 -4.17 0.55 -9.19
CA THR A 87 -3.09 1.55 -9.07
C THR A 87 -2.22 1.21 -7.86
N ILE A 88 -0.89 1.22 -8.05
CA ILE A 88 0.07 1.08 -6.95
C ILE A 88 0.86 2.37 -6.77
N ILE A 89 1.36 2.61 -5.55
CA ILE A 89 2.32 3.70 -5.31
C ILE A 89 3.59 3.10 -4.74
N ASP A 90 4.65 3.12 -5.54
CA ASP A 90 5.89 2.43 -5.23
C ASP A 90 6.85 3.31 -4.43
N MET A 91 7.47 2.72 -3.40
CA MET A 91 8.37 3.37 -2.47
C MET A 91 9.76 3.66 -3.08
N PRO A 92 10.45 4.73 -2.64
CA PRO A 92 11.68 5.18 -3.28
C PRO A 92 12.92 4.40 -2.88
N CYS A 93 12.91 3.74 -1.71
CA CYS A 93 14.10 3.33 -0.98
C CYS A 93 14.76 2.04 -1.49
N THR A 94 13.98 1.11 -2.06
CA THR A 94 14.47 -0.18 -2.57
C THR A 94 14.87 -0.15 -4.04
N SER A 95 14.83 1.01 -4.66
CA SER A 95 15.43 1.22 -6.00
C SER A 95 16.93 1.51 -5.91
N ILE A 96 17.69 1.11 -6.90
CA ILE A 96 19.11 1.44 -7.03
C ILE A 96 19.33 2.15 -8.38
N PRO A 97 19.59 3.46 -8.39
CA PRO A 97 19.62 4.37 -7.23
C PRO A 97 18.21 4.65 -6.66
N PRO A 98 18.10 5.03 -5.37
CA PRO A 98 16.84 5.47 -4.78
C PRO A 98 16.28 6.71 -5.48
N VAL A 99 14.95 6.89 -5.43
CA VAL A 99 14.27 8.02 -6.11
C VAL A 99 14.41 9.30 -5.27
N THR A 100 15.61 9.85 -5.22
CA THR A 100 15.97 11.00 -4.37
C THR A 100 16.21 12.32 -5.12
N ASN A 101 16.03 12.32 -6.43
CA ASN A 101 16.11 13.51 -7.29
C ASN A 101 15.47 13.23 -8.66
N GLY A 102 15.37 14.24 -9.51
CA GLY A 102 14.73 14.10 -10.81
C GLY A 102 15.42 13.12 -11.75
N LYS A 103 16.76 13.03 -11.72
CA LYS A 103 17.52 12.08 -12.56
C LYS A 103 17.20 10.63 -12.20
N ASN A 104 17.17 10.31 -10.91
CA ASN A 104 16.86 8.97 -10.42
C ASN A 104 15.39 8.61 -10.69
N PHE A 105 14.49 9.58 -10.56
CA PHE A 105 13.08 9.42 -10.94
C PHE A 105 12.95 9.03 -12.42
N ASP A 106 13.55 9.81 -13.31
CA ASP A 106 13.48 9.57 -14.76
C ASP A 106 14.11 8.24 -15.14
N TYR A 107 15.22 7.86 -14.47
CA TYR A 107 15.88 6.56 -14.66
C TYR A 107 14.95 5.42 -14.29
N LYS A 108 14.34 5.44 -13.09
CA LYS A 108 13.37 4.42 -12.66
C LYS A 108 12.17 4.36 -13.61
N LEU A 109 11.56 5.50 -13.92
CA LEU A 109 10.38 5.56 -14.78
C LEU A 109 10.63 4.90 -16.15
N ASN A 110 11.79 5.17 -16.78
CA ASN A 110 12.15 4.58 -18.07
C ASN A 110 12.30 3.05 -18.02
N ILE A 111 12.75 2.51 -16.89
CA ILE A 111 12.91 1.05 -16.70
C ILE A 111 11.58 0.36 -16.42
N VAL A 112 10.72 0.94 -15.58
CA VAL A 112 9.53 0.25 -15.08
C VAL A 112 8.29 0.46 -15.95
N LYS A 113 8.17 1.61 -16.63
CA LYS A 113 7.03 1.92 -17.49
C LYS A 113 6.75 0.83 -18.55
N PRO A 114 7.75 0.26 -19.26
CA PRO A 114 7.49 -0.81 -20.25
C PRO A 114 7.13 -2.16 -19.63
N LYS A 115 7.14 -2.30 -18.29
CA LYS A 115 6.87 -3.55 -17.59
C LYS A 115 5.49 -3.57 -16.92
N ALA A 116 4.94 -2.39 -16.56
CA ALA A 116 3.77 -2.27 -15.71
C ALA A 116 2.49 -2.81 -16.36
N TYR A 117 1.72 -3.58 -15.61
CA TYR A 117 0.39 -4.10 -15.98
C TYR A 117 -0.75 -3.25 -15.41
N VAL A 118 -0.54 -2.61 -14.26
CA VAL A 118 -1.48 -1.69 -13.61
C VAL A 118 -0.92 -0.28 -13.62
N ASP A 119 -1.74 0.71 -13.38
CA ASP A 119 -1.29 2.09 -13.27
C ASP A 119 -0.45 2.28 -11.99
N PHE A 120 0.47 3.23 -12.00
CA PHE A 120 1.39 3.42 -10.90
C PHE A 120 1.77 4.88 -10.67
N ALA A 121 2.11 5.19 -9.44
CA ALA A 121 2.73 6.44 -9.02
C ALA A 121 3.98 6.16 -8.20
N PHE A 122 4.75 7.20 -7.86
CA PHE A 122 5.95 7.06 -7.06
C PHE A 122 5.92 7.96 -5.82
N TRP A 123 6.42 7.42 -4.73
CA TRP A 123 6.99 8.21 -3.66
C TRP A 123 8.36 8.73 -4.07
N GLY A 124 8.70 9.93 -3.63
CA GLY A 124 10.06 10.45 -3.65
C GLY A 124 10.77 10.21 -2.32
N GLY A 125 12.04 10.52 -2.30
CA GLY A 125 12.88 10.47 -1.12
C GLY A 125 13.92 11.57 -1.09
N ILE A 126 14.54 11.75 0.05
CA ILE A 126 15.77 12.56 0.23
C ILE A 126 16.65 11.88 1.27
N THR A 127 17.95 12.14 1.20
CA THR A 127 18.93 11.61 2.15
C THR A 127 19.38 12.68 3.16
N PRO A 128 19.92 12.27 4.33
CA PRO A 128 20.52 13.22 5.29
C PRO A 128 21.58 14.12 4.66
N GLU A 129 22.45 13.58 3.81
CA GLU A 129 23.48 14.33 3.11
C GLU A 129 22.90 15.45 2.22
N GLN A 130 21.81 15.18 1.50
CA GLN A 130 21.13 16.19 0.70
C GLN A 130 20.56 17.32 1.59
N VAL A 131 20.05 16.98 2.79
CA VAL A 131 19.55 17.98 3.74
C VAL A 131 20.69 18.83 4.30
N GLU A 132 21.81 18.23 4.66
CA GLU A 132 22.99 18.89 5.23
C GLU A 132 23.69 19.77 4.22
N SER A 133 23.83 19.33 2.97
CA SER A 133 24.40 20.13 1.87
C SER A 133 23.45 21.21 1.32
N GLY A 134 22.14 21.11 1.62
CA GLY A 134 21.11 21.99 1.08
C GLY A 134 20.58 21.57 -0.32
N GLU A 135 21.11 20.49 -0.90
CA GLU A 135 20.69 19.97 -2.22
C GLU A 135 19.23 19.49 -2.22
N TYR A 136 18.70 19.07 -1.06
CA TYR A 136 17.32 18.63 -0.94
C TYR A 136 16.28 19.61 -1.49
N LYS A 137 16.57 20.93 -1.47
CA LYS A 137 15.65 21.96 -1.98
C LYS A 137 15.41 21.80 -3.47
N LYS A 138 16.50 21.64 -4.24
CA LYS A 138 16.44 21.38 -5.68
C LYS A 138 15.82 20.02 -5.96
N SER A 139 16.25 19.00 -5.25
CA SER A 139 15.77 17.61 -5.43
C SER A 139 14.28 17.49 -5.21
N LEU A 140 13.73 18.09 -4.14
CA LEU A 140 12.29 18.05 -3.85
C LEU A 140 11.48 18.82 -4.90
N GLN A 141 11.97 19.95 -5.39
CA GLN A 141 11.31 20.67 -6.47
C GLN A 141 11.27 19.83 -7.77
N GLU A 142 12.39 19.24 -8.17
CA GLU A 142 12.47 18.35 -9.33
C GLU A 142 11.51 17.15 -9.23
N LEU A 143 11.41 16.55 -8.05
CA LEU A 143 10.51 15.41 -7.79
C LEU A 143 9.04 15.85 -7.81
N LYS A 144 8.71 17.00 -7.20
CA LYS A 144 7.36 17.57 -7.25
C LYS A 144 6.91 17.82 -8.70
N ASP A 145 7.76 18.46 -9.52
CA ASP A 145 7.46 18.79 -10.92
C ASP A 145 7.18 17.52 -11.76
N ARG A 146 7.77 16.39 -11.37
CA ARG A 146 7.52 15.07 -11.97
C ARG A 146 6.25 14.42 -11.48
N GLY A 147 5.67 14.91 -10.37
CA GLY A 147 4.38 14.46 -9.85
C GLY A 147 4.47 13.29 -8.90
N ILE A 148 5.46 13.24 -7.99
CA ILE A 148 5.46 12.31 -6.86
C ILE A 148 4.27 12.57 -5.94
N VAL A 149 3.85 11.55 -5.17
CA VAL A 149 2.72 11.68 -4.24
C VAL A 149 3.12 12.30 -2.88
N GLY A 150 4.38 12.19 -2.53
CA GLY A 150 4.96 12.66 -1.26
C GLY A 150 6.38 12.14 -1.11
N VAL A 151 6.95 12.27 0.08
CA VAL A 151 8.33 11.88 0.38
C VAL A 151 8.37 10.93 1.55
N LYS A 152 9.04 9.80 1.39
CA LYS A 152 9.26 8.78 2.41
C LYS A 152 10.47 9.11 3.25
N PHE A 153 10.36 8.92 4.56
CA PHE A 153 11.44 9.02 5.53
C PHE A 153 11.47 7.79 6.44
N TYR A 154 12.62 7.54 7.02
CA TYR A 154 12.84 6.51 8.03
C TYR A 154 13.45 7.12 9.29
N THR A 155 12.88 6.86 10.45
CA THR A 155 13.52 7.15 11.75
C THR A 155 14.56 6.09 12.11
N ILE A 156 14.44 4.90 11.53
CA ILE A 156 15.41 3.81 11.56
C ILE A 156 15.58 3.22 10.16
N SER A 157 16.80 3.07 9.70
CA SER A 157 17.15 2.39 8.44
C SER A 157 18.55 1.81 8.53
N ARG A 158 18.72 0.61 7.99
CA ARG A 158 20.03 -0.03 7.77
C ARG A 158 20.42 -0.06 6.29
N MET A 159 19.65 0.61 5.43
CA MET A 159 19.94 0.74 4.01
C MET A 159 21.02 1.80 3.81
N GLU A 160 22.15 1.40 3.26
CA GLU A 160 23.30 2.30 3.01
C GLU A 160 22.92 3.48 2.09
N LEU A 161 22.19 3.20 1.02
CA LEU A 161 21.79 4.22 0.04
C LEU A 161 20.57 5.04 0.46
N TYR A 162 19.87 4.63 1.54
CA TYR A 162 18.69 5.32 2.06
C TYR A 162 18.71 5.31 3.59
N PRO A 163 19.66 6.02 4.22
CA PRO A 163 19.84 6.01 5.66
C PRO A 163 18.73 6.74 6.40
N ARG A 164 18.63 6.50 7.71
CA ARG A 164 17.67 7.15 8.59
C ARG A 164 17.85 8.67 8.62
N MET A 165 16.75 9.38 8.80
CA MET A 165 16.73 10.82 8.93
C MET A 165 16.73 11.22 10.42
N SER A 166 17.60 12.15 10.81
CA SER A 166 17.60 12.70 12.17
C SER A 166 16.44 13.69 12.38
N VAL A 167 16.01 13.87 13.62
CA VAL A 167 14.96 14.84 13.99
C VAL A 167 15.28 16.26 13.47
N PRO A 168 16.52 16.82 13.62
CA PRO A 168 16.85 18.12 13.06
C PRO A 168 16.75 18.19 11.54
N ASN A 169 17.10 17.11 10.82
CA ASN A 169 17.00 17.06 9.37
C ASN A 169 15.54 16.93 8.93
N MET A 170 14.69 16.20 9.68
CA MET A 170 13.24 16.16 9.45
C MET A 170 12.60 17.54 9.64
N ASP A 171 12.92 18.30 10.70
CA ASP A 171 12.38 19.66 10.90
C ASP A 171 12.69 20.57 9.69
N LYS A 172 13.93 20.52 9.17
CA LYS A 172 14.29 21.28 7.96
C LYS A 172 13.50 20.83 6.73
N ALA A 173 13.41 19.53 6.50
CA ALA A 173 12.73 18.96 5.35
C ALA A 173 11.22 19.25 5.40
N PHE A 174 10.57 19.08 6.55
CA PHE A 174 9.13 19.28 6.72
C PHE A 174 8.69 20.71 6.44
N ARG A 175 9.51 21.72 6.77
CA ARG A 175 9.25 23.12 6.41
C ARG A 175 9.13 23.31 4.91
N LEU A 176 10.09 22.78 4.13
CA LEU A 176 10.03 22.84 2.69
C LEU A 176 8.90 21.99 2.10
N MET A 177 8.63 20.82 2.70
CA MET A 177 7.52 19.98 2.26
C MET A 177 6.15 20.65 2.47
N LYS A 178 5.99 21.45 3.54
CA LYS A 178 4.81 22.31 3.72
C LYS A 178 4.69 23.33 2.59
N GLU A 179 5.77 24.05 2.28
CA GLU A 179 5.80 25.04 1.18
C GLU A 179 5.47 24.39 -0.17
N LEU A 180 5.97 23.18 -0.40
CA LEU A 180 5.71 22.42 -1.61
C LEU A 180 4.36 21.68 -1.61
N ASN A 181 3.61 21.72 -0.51
CA ASN A 181 2.35 21.00 -0.32
C ASN A 181 2.46 19.48 -0.51
N LEU A 182 3.60 18.88 -0.11
CA LEU A 182 3.89 17.44 -0.22
C LEU A 182 3.62 16.71 1.10
N VAL A 183 3.23 15.43 1.01
CA VAL A 183 3.03 14.54 2.17
C VAL A 183 4.37 13.99 2.66
N CYS A 184 4.61 14.04 3.99
CA CYS A 184 5.74 13.39 4.67
C CYS A 184 5.30 12.02 5.17
N ALA A 185 5.75 10.93 4.55
CA ALA A 185 5.47 9.55 4.98
C ALA A 185 6.62 9.01 5.83
N ILE A 186 6.31 8.47 7.01
CA ILE A 186 7.33 8.11 8.00
C ILE A 186 7.20 6.64 8.40
N HIS A 187 8.27 5.86 8.20
CA HIS A 187 8.50 4.63 8.95
C HIS A 187 8.99 5.03 10.35
N ALA A 188 8.13 4.88 11.33
CA ALA A 188 8.32 5.43 12.67
C ALA A 188 8.62 4.33 13.69
N GLU A 189 9.89 4.05 13.93
CA GLU A 189 10.39 3.27 15.08
C GLU A 189 11.63 3.97 15.61
N ASP A 190 11.71 4.15 16.94
CA ASP A 190 12.85 4.83 17.56
C ASP A 190 14.15 4.03 17.36
N TYR A 191 15.13 4.69 16.76
CA TYR A 191 16.41 4.07 16.42
C TYR A 191 17.14 3.53 17.67
N TYR A 192 17.17 4.31 18.74
CA TYR A 192 17.99 3.96 19.92
C TYR A 192 17.39 2.79 20.68
N LEU A 193 16.07 2.74 20.81
CA LEU A 193 15.37 1.62 21.42
C LEU A 193 15.58 0.34 20.61
N VAL A 194 15.34 0.40 19.30
CA VAL A 194 15.52 -0.78 18.44
C VAL A 194 16.98 -1.24 18.38
N ASP A 195 17.93 -0.31 18.29
CA ASP A 195 19.35 -0.66 18.24
C ASP A 195 19.78 -1.34 19.54
N TYR A 196 19.47 -0.76 20.69
CA TYR A 196 19.80 -1.31 21.99
C TYR A 196 19.18 -2.71 22.22
N TYR A 197 17.88 -2.83 22.08
CA TYR A 197 17.21 -4.10 22.37
C TYR A 197 17.54 -5.19 21.34
N SER A 198 17.72 -4.85 20.06
CA SER A 198 18.17 -5.82 19.06
C SER A 198 19.57 -6.37 19.36
N HIS A 199 20.51 -5.52 19.79
CA HIS A 199 21.83 -5.96 20.23
C HIS A 199 21.74 -6.83 21.48
N LEU A 200 20.96 -6.42 22.47
CA LEU A 200 20.77 -7.18 23.71
C LEU A 200 20.25 -8.60 23.43
N MET A 201 19.23 -8.75 22.56
CA MET A 201 18.70 -10.07 22.18
C MET A 201 19.78 -10.94 21.51
N GLN A 202 20.59 -10.35 20.63
CA GLN A 202 21.68 -11.07 19.95
C GLN A 202 22.82 -11.45 20.88
N GLU A 203 23.20 -10.56 21.83
CA GLU A 203 24.20 -10.87 22.88
C GLU A 203 23.74 -12.00 23.81
N MET A 204 22.44 -12.09 24.08
CA MET A 204 21.83 -13.21 24.81
C MET A 204 21.77 -14.51 24.00
N GLY A 205 22.22 -14.51 22.74
CA GLY A 205 22.19 -15.67 21.85
C GLY A 205 20.79 -16.06 21.37
N ARG A 206 19.81 -15.16 21.47
CA ARG A 206 18.44 -15.43 21.06
C ARG A 206 18.28 -15.28 19.55
N GLU A 207 17.79 -16.33 18.92
CA GLU A 207 17.61 -16.43 17.46
C GLU A 207 16.16 -16.77 17.06
N ASP A 208 15.27 -16.89 18.06
CA ASP A 208 13.85 -17.21 17.88
C ASP A 208 13.03 -16.02 17.31
N PRO A 209 11.82 -16.29 16.77
CA PRO A 209 10.97 -15.22 16.22
C PRO A 209 10.62 -14.13 17.24
N GLU A 210 10.42 -14.48 18.52
CA GLU A 210 10.07 -13.53 19.56
C GLU A 210 11.18 -12.52 19.81
N SER A 211 12.45 -12.94 19.70
CA SER A 211 13.60 -12.05 19.86
C SER A 211 13.60 -10.89 18.86
N TRP A 212 13.03 -11.09 17.66
CA TRP A 212 12.81 -10.01 16.70
C TRP A 212 11.81 -8.98 17.21
N SER A 213 10.68 -9.44 17.77
CA SER A 213 9.65 -8.54 18.32
C SER A 213 10.12 -7.82 19.57
N GLU A 214 10.89 -8.50 20.45
CA GLU A 214 11.49 -7.90 21.64
C GLU A 214 12.62 -6.92 21.29
N GLY A 215 13.42 -7.23 20.28
CA GLY A 215 14.47 -6.34 19.77
C GLY A 215 13.94 -5.09 19.09
N ARG A 216 12.71 -5.15 18.52
CA ARG A 216 11.95 -4.00 18.01
C ARG A 216 10.82 -3.68 18.97
N THR A 217 11.23 -3.33 20.20
CA THR A 217 10.34 -3.17 21.35
C THR A 217 9.07 -2.37 21.03
N TYR A 218 8.03 -2.63 21.79
CA TYR A 218 6.71 -2.02 21.58
C TYR A 218 6.77 -0.48 21.60
N GLU A 219 7.56 0.07 22.51
CA GLU A 219 7.69 1.51 22.75
C GLU A 219 8.35 2.26 21.59
N ALA A 220 9.09 1.56 20.72
CA ALA A 220 9.84 2.19 19.65
C ALA A 220 8.91 2.89 18.61
N GLU A 221 7.75 2.33 18.32
CA GLU A 221 6.81 2.93 17.37
C GLU A 221 6.11 4.17 17.97
N PRO A 222 5.48 4.14 19.17
CA PRO A 222 4.87 5.31 19.78
C PRO A 222 5.84 6.47 19.99
N GLU A 223 7.06 6.22 20.47
CA GLU A 223 8.09 7.25 20.69
C GLU A 223 8.44 7.98 19.38
N ALA A 224 8.68 7.23 18.32
CA ALA A 224 8.98 7.82 17.02
C ALA A 224 7.78 8.59 16.45
N ILE A 225 6.55 8.07 16.60
CA ILE A 225 5.32 8.75 16.15
C ILE A 225 5.16 10.07 16.91
N TRP A 226 5.32 10.05 18.24
CA TRP A 226 5.21 11.27 19.07
C TRP A 226 6.21 12.34 18.66
N SER A 227 7.45 11.93 18.40
CA SER A 227 8.50 12.84 17.94
C SER A 227 8.15 13.54 16.63
N VAL A 228 7.66 12.81 15.61
CA VAL A 228 7.32 13.39 14.30
C VAL A 228 6.01 14.17 14.33
N VAL A 229 5.04 13.79 15.17
CA VAL A 229 3.82 14.56 15.42
C VAL A 229 4.16 15.92 16.02
N GLY A 230 5.06 15.99 17.01
CA GLY A 230 5.50 17.25 17.60
C GLY A 230 6.18 18.20 16.60
N ILE A 231 6.98 17.65 15.66
CA ILE A 231 7.54 18.47 14.56
C ILE A 231 6.39 18.97 13.67
N THR A 232 5.46 18.09 13.29
CA THR A 232 4.35 18.41 12.40
C THR A 232 3.43 19.46 13.00
N GLU A 233 3.07 19.35 14.27
CA GLU A 233 2.27 20.35 14.98
C GLU A 233 2.92 21.75 14.90
N LYS A 234 4.22 21.82 15.15
CA LYS A 234 4.99 23.07 15.06
C LYS A 234 5.10 23.61 13.63
N VAL A 235 5.34 22.75 12.66
CA VAL A 235 5.59 23.14 11.26
C VAL A 235 4.28 23.31 10.48
N GLY A 236 3.28 22.45 10.71
CA GLY A 236 2.01 22.43 9.99
C GLY A 236 2.13 21.82 8.59
N ASN A 237 2.99 20.82 8.42
CA ASN A 237 3.09 20.01 7.19
C ASN A 237 2.06 18.87 7.20
N LYS A 238 1.91 18.19 6.06
CA LYS A 238 1.11 16.98 5.95
C LYS A 238 1.91 15.77 6.40
N LEU A 239 1.45 15.06 7.45
CA LEU A 239 2.10 13.86 7.97
C LEU A 239 1.33 12.60 7.55
N HIS A 240 2.06 11.53 7.28
CA HIS A 240 1.51 10.19 7.12
C HIS A 240 2.40 9.18 7.85
N ILE A 241 1.83 8.44 8.80
CA ILE A 241 2.51 7.31 9.45
C ILE A 241 2.17 6.06 8.66
N VAL A 242 3.19 5.39 8.11
CA VAL A 242 2.99 4.18 7.31
C VAL A 242 2.88 2.94 8.20
N HIS A 243 2.19 1.89 7.74
CA HIS A 243 2.11 0.54 8.33
C HIS A 243 2.02 0.51 9.87
N LEU A 244 1.13 1.31 10.46
CA LEU A 244 0.92 1.39 11.90
C LEU A 244 0.60 0.01 12.51
N SER A 245 1.28 -0.35 13.59
CA SER A 245 1.17 -1.66 14.23
C SER A 245 0.68 -1.65 15.69
N THR A 246 0.83 -0.52 16.42
CA THR A 246 0.53 -0.43 17.86
C THR A 246 -0.73 0.38 18.15
N LYS A 247 -1.43 -0.02 19.20
CA LYS A 247 -2.58 0.70 19.77
C LYS A 247 -2.17 2.09 20.29
N GLU A 248 -1.02 2.20 20.95
CA GLU A 248 -0.53 3.48 21.45
C GLU A 248 -0.15 4.44 20.33
N GLY A 249 0.46 3.94 19.27
CA GLY A 249 0.70 4.74 18.05
C GLY A 249 -0.60 5.28 17.46
N LEU A 250 -1.66 4.45 17.43
CA LEU A 250 -3.00 4.88 16.99
C LEU A 250 -3.59 5.95 17.92
N ASN A 251 -3.41 5.82 19.23
CA ASN A 251 -3.88 6.83 20.19
C ASN A 251 -3.20 8.19 19.98
N ILE A 252 -1.91 8.18 19.64
CA ILE A 252 -1.17 9.41 19.29
C ILE A 252 -1.73 10.04 18.01
N ILE A 253 -2.06 9.25 17.00
CA ILE A 253 -2.68 9.76 15.76
C ILE A 253 -4.08 10.34 16.04
N ARG A 254 -4.90 9.69 16.88
CA ARG A 254 -6.20 10.24 17.33
C ARG A 254 -6.02 11.59 18.03
N TRP A 255 -5.04 11.65 18.94
CA TRP A 255 -4.69 12.91 19.61
C TRP A 255 -4.29 13.99 18.58
N ALA A 256 -3.39 13.68 17.67
CA ALA A 256 -2.93 14.60 16.65
C ALA A 256 -4.08 15.14 15.79
N LYS A 257 -4.95 14.25 15.28
CA LYS A 257 -6.15 14.64 14.50
C LYS A 257 -7.08 15.54 15.31
N SER A 258 -7.33 15.22 16.59
CA SER A 258 -8.20 16.02 17.47
C SER A 258 -7.65 17.41 17.80
N HIS A 259 -6.34 17.61 17.68
CA HIS A 259 -5.64 18.88 17.87
C HIS A 259 -5.36 19.63 16.56
N GLY A 260 -5.95 19.18 15.44
CA GLY A 260 -5.87 19.86 14.16
C GLY A 260 -4.57 19.63 13.39
N VAL A 261 -3.76 18.64 13.79
CA VAL A 261 -2.58 18.23 13.03
C VAL A 261 -3.05 17.46 11.79
N ASP A 262 -2.56 17.85 10.61
CA ASP A 262 -2.85 17.14 9.35
C ASP A 262 -2.06 15.82 9.30
N ALA A 263 -2.56 14.84 10.06
CA ALA A 263 -1.97 13.51 10.18
C ALA A 263 -2.91 12.45 9.64
N THR A 264 -2.36 11.52 8.86
CA THR A 264 -3.01 10.30 8.39
C THR A 264 -2.15 9.08 8.73
N THR A 265 -2.76 7.90 8.73
CA THR A 265 -2.04 6.63 8.92
C THR A 265 -2.68 5.50 8.12
N GLU A 266 -1.89 4.47 7.86
CA GLU A 266 -2.30 3.24 7.20
C GLU A 266 -1.92 2.02 8.06
N THR A 267 -2.59 0.90 7.82
CA THR A 267 -2.20 -0.39 8.38
C THR A 267 -2.30 -1.48 7.31
N CYS A 268 -1.79 -2.67 7.61
CA CYS A 268 -1.68 -3.75 6.66
C CYS A 268 -2.45 -5.00 7.13
N PRO A 269 -2.91 -5.89 6.20
CA PRO A 269 -3.61 -7.12 6.57
C PRO A 269 -2.86 -7.98 7.59
N GLN A 270 -1.53 -8.02 7.55
CA GLN A 270 -0.73 -8.79 8.49
C GLN A 270 -0.91 -8.33 9.94
N TYR A 271 -1.06 -7.03 10.20
CA TYR A 271 -1.33 -6.50 11.55
C TYR A 271 -2.79 -6.66 11.97
N LEU A 272 -3.70 -6.82 11.01
CA LEU A 272 -5.13 -7.01 11.24
C LEU A 272 -5.52 -8.48 11.50
N VAL A 273 -4.65 -9.41 11.14
CA VAL A 273 -4.97 -10.85 11.19
C VAL A 273 -4.04 -11.60 12.12
N PHE A 274 -2.75 -11.33 12.10
CA PHE A 274 -1.74 -12.09 12.84
C PHE A 274 -1.24 -11.34 14.08
N THR A 275 -0.77 -12.11 15.04
CA THR A 275 -0.20 -11.65 16.31
C THR A 275 1.21 -12.18 16.51
N THR A 276 1.86 -11.79 17.60
CA THR A 276 3.13 -12.38 18.04
C THR A 276 3.05 -13.88 18.28
N GLU A 277 1.89 -14.41 18.69
CA GLU A 277 1.70 -15.85 18.85
C GLU A 277 1.71 -16.59 17.51
N ASP A 278 1.09 -16.01 16.48
CA ASP A 278 1.16 -16.55 15.12
C ASP A 278 2.60 -16.51 14.58
N PHE A 279 3.36 -15.46 14.93
CA PHE A 279 4.76 -15.34 14.54
C PHE A 279 5.65 -16.42 15.16
N LYS A 280 5.40 -16.81 16.42
CA LYS A 280 6.08 -17.95 17.04
C LYS A 280 5.86 -19.24 16.27
N ILE A 281 4.63 -19.45 15.80
CA ILE A 281 4.22 -20.68 15.12
C ILE A 281 4.72 -20.72 13.67
N GLN A 282 4.50 -19.64 12.91
CA GLN A 282 4.81 -19.58 11.47
C GLN A 282 6.27 -19.17 11.18
N GLY A 283 6.95 -18.58 12.16
CA GLY A 283 8.36 -18.23 12.07
C GLY A 283 8.67 -17.17 10.99
N PRO A 284 9.78 -17.32 10.26
CA PRO A 284 10.32 -16.29 9.38
C PRO A 284 9.36 -15.75 8.30
N VAL A 285 8.34 -16.53 7.92
CA VAL A 285 7.32 -16.09 6.94
C VAL A 285 6.60 -14.83 7.41
N LEU A 286 6.38 -14.71 8.74
CA LEU A 286 5.74 -13.55 9.37
C LEU A 286 6.71 -12.46 9.83
N LYS A 287 8.01 -12.56 9.53
CA LYS A 287 8.97 -11.51 9.88
C LYS A 287 8.74 -10.25 9.05
N ILE A 288 8.36 -9.16 9.71
CA ILE A 288 8.11 -7.82 9.15
C ILE A 288 8.68 -6.73 10.08
N ALA A 289 8.70 -5.49 9.63
CA ALA A 289 9.11 -4.32 10.40
C ALA A 289 8.19 -3.12 10.11
N PRO A 290 7.48 -2.58 11.13
CA PRO A 290 7.44 -3.01 12.54
C PRO A 290 6.99 -4.46 12.72
N PRO A 291 7.35 -5.13 13.86
CA PRO A 291 6.92 -6.50 14.08
C PRO A 291 5.44 -6.61 14.41
N LEU A 292 4.89 -7.82 14.30
CA LEU A 292 3.54 -8.14 14.79
C LEU A 292 3.42 -7.86 16.29
N ARG A 293 2.23 -7.47 16.71
CA ARG A 293 1.92 -7.10 18.09
C ARG A 293 0.92 -8.09 18.69
N LYS A 294 0.39 -7.77 19.88
CA LYS A 294 -0.56 -8.60 20.61
C LYS A 294 -1.98 -8.49 20.06
N GLU A 295 -2.86 -9.35 20.55
CA GLU A 295 -4.28 -9.38 20.17
C GLU A 295 -4.98 -8.03 20.42
N GLU A 296 -4.64 -7.35 21.53
CA GLU A 296 -5.22 -6.06 21.87
C GLU A 296 -4.88 -4.94 20.86
N ASP A 297 -3.68 -4.99 20.28
CA ASP A 297 -3.28 -4.07 19.21
C ASP A 297 -4.07 -4.35 17.93
N LYS A 298 -4.13 -5.62 17.54
CA LYS A 298 -4.90 -6.05 16.37
C LYS A 298 -6.36 -5.60 16.45
N GLU A 299 -7.03 -5.82 17.58
CA GLU A 299 -8.42 -5.42 17.75
C GLU A 299 -8.59 -3.89 17.76
N GLU A 300 -7.59 -3.15 18.26
CA GLU A 300 -7.63 -1.69 18.25
C GLU A 300 -7.40 -1.12 16.84
N LEU A 301 -6.57 -1.77 16.02
CA LEU A 301 -6.41 -1.38 14.60
C LEU A 301 -7.73 -1.57 13.82
N TRP A 302 -8.47 -2.67 14.07
CA TRP A 302 -9.82 -2.84 13.49
C TRP A 302 -10.79 -1.73 13.91
N ARG A 303 -10.77 -1.30 15.21
CA ARG A 303 -11.56 -0.16 15.67
C ARG A 303 -11.13 1.14 14.99
N GLY A 304 -9.82 1.33 14.78
CA GLY A 304 -9.27 2.49 14.09
C GLY A 304 -9.70 2.61 12.63
N LEU A 305 -9.88 1.49 11.93
CA LEU A 305 -10.48 1.47 10.59
C LEU A 305 -11.96 1.87 10.63
N LYS A 306 -12.69 1.42 11.65
CA LYS A 306 -14.13 1.68 11.81
C LYS A 306 -14.43 3.12 12.19
N ASP A 307 -13.62 3.73 13.05
CA ASP A 307 -13.80 5.11 13.53
C ASP A 307 -13.09 6.16 12.68
N ASN A 308 -12.48 5.76 11.57
CA ASN A 308 -11.69 6.58 10.64
C ASN A 308 -10.42 7.20 11.28
N SER A 309 -9.92 6.64 12.36
CA SER A 309 -8.62 7.03 12.91
C SER A 309 -7.48 6.50 12.03
N ILE A 310 -7.67 5.33 11.39
CA ILE A 310 -6.82 4.82 10.31
C ILE A 310 -7.48 5.15 8.98
N ASP A 311 -6.70 5.73 8.08
CA ASP A 311 -7.21 6.34 6.84
C ASP A 311 -7.23 5.38 5.67
N PHE A 312 -6.24 4.46 5.56
CA PHE A 312 -6.13 3.51 4.45
C PHE A 312 -5.71 2.12 4.92
N ILE A 313 -5.93 1.15 4.04
CA ILE A 313 -5.33 -0.18 4.09
C ILE A 313 -4.35 -0.28 2.93
N CYS A 314 -3.12 -0.69 3.22
CA CYS A 314 -2.05 -0.93 2.26
C CYS A 314 -1.48 -2.32 2.44
N THR A 315 -0.46 -2.69 1.67
CA THR A 315 0.17 -4.01 1.82
C THR A 315 1.53 -3.97 2.48
N ASP A 316 2.29 -2.89 2.29
CA ASP A 316 3.73 -2.90 2.51
C ASP A 316 4.40 -4.10 1.80
N HIS A 317 3.95 -4.34 0.54
CA HIS A 317 4.44 -5.47 -0.25
C HIS A 317 5.95 -5.41 -0.39
N ALA A 318 6.64 -6.36 0.24
CA ALA A 318 8.08 -6.47 0.22
C ALA A 318 8.46 -7.97 0.15
N ALA A 319 8.61 -8.49 -1.07
CA ALA A 319 8.94 -9.87 -1.28
C ALA A 319 10.44 -10.15 -1.01
N GLY A 320 10.72 -11.23 -0.29
CA GLY A 320 12.06 -11.82 -0.19
C GLY A 320 12.18 -13.06 -1.06
N LYS A 321 13.40 -13.48 -1.33
CA LYS A 321 13.64 -14.77 -2.01
C LYS A 321 13.26 -15.92 -1.09
N TYR A 322 12.44 -16.83 -1.58
CA TYR A 322 12.03 -18.01 -0.81
C TYR A 322 12.54 -19.28 -1.50
N PRO A 323 13.22 -20.20 -0.75
CA PRO A 323 13.39 -20.19 0.72
C PRO A 323 14.60 -19.38 1.25
N GLU A 324 15.50 -18.88 0.42
CA GLU A 324 16.84 -18.41 0.76
C GLU A 324 16.85 -17.31 1.86
N GLU A 325 15.92 -16.38 1.78
CA GLU A 325 15.85 -15.24 2.69
C GLU A 325 14.72 -15.35 3.74
N LYS A 326 13.95 -16.46 3.77
CA LYS A 326 12.75 -16.60 4.60
C LYS A 326 12.65 -17.95 5.31
N SER A 327 13.73 -18.72 5.43
CA SER A 327 13.70 -20.05 6.05
C SER A 327 14.82 -20.33 7.05
N SER A 328 15.67 -19.35 7.36
CA SER A 328 16.72 -19.51 8.36
C SER A 328 16.09 -19.70 9.76
N PRO A 329 16.58 -20.67 10.58
CA PRO A 329 16.16 -20.81 11.97
C PRO A 329 16.58 -19.59 12.82
N ASN A 330 17.64 -18.90 12.43
CA ASN A 330 18.04 -17.64 13.04
C ASN A 330 17.22 -16.50 12.45
N ILE A 331 16.31 -15.92 13.27
CA ILE A 331 15.40 -14.89 12.81
C ILE A 331 16.11 -13.65 12.27
N TRP A 332 17.28 -13.31 12.81
CA TRP A 332 18.03 -12.12 12.40
C TRP A 332 18.54 -12.18 10.96
N LYS A 333 18.74 -13.40 10.42
CA LYS A 333 19.22 -13.64 9.06
C LYS A 333 18.12 -13.63 7.99
N ASN A 334 16.85 -13.59 8.42
CA ASN A 334 15.74 -13.56 7.47
C ASN A 334 15.40 -12.14 7.03
N TYR A 335 14.95 -11.99 5.80
CA TYR A 335 14.42 -10.75 5.26
C TYR A 335 13.11 -10.36 5.99
N ALA A 336 12.94 -9.07 6.29
CA ALA A 336 11.72 -8.55 6.89
C ALA A 336 10.82 -8.00 5.78
N GLY A 337 9.79 -8.76 5.41
CA GLY A 337 8.83 -8.39 4.39
C GLY A 337 7.94 -9.56 3.97
N ILE A 338 6.78 -9.24 3.43
CA ILE A 338 5.75 -10.18 2.96
C ILE A 338 5.22 -9.68 1.62
N PRO A 339 5.08 -10.55 0.58
CA PRO A 339 4.35 -10.19 -0.63
C PRO A 339 2.85 -10.10 -0.31
N GLY A 340 2.22 -8.93 -0.45
CA GLY A 340 0.85 -8.67 0.02
C GLY A 340 -0.17 -8.32 -1.05
N THR A 341 0.25 -7.71 -2.15
CA THR A 341 -0.63 -7.01 -3.11
C THR A 341 -1.71 -7.91 -3.71
N GLN A 342 -1.44 -9.19 -3.99
CA GLN A 342 -2.45 -10.11 -4.56
C GLN A 342 -3.54 -10.51 -3.56
N LEU A 343 -3.26 -10.45 -2.27
CA LEU A 343 -4.14 -11.02 -1.25
C LEU A 343 -4.77 -9.99 -0.31
N VAL A 344 -4.41 -8.71 -0.44
CA VAL A 344 -4.98 -7.64 0.42
C VAL A 344 -6.50 -7.58 0.29
N VAL A 345 -7.03 -7.50 -0.93
CA VAL A 345 -8.50 -7.38 -1.15
C VAL A 345 -9.23 -8.64 -0.66
N PRO A 346 -8.87 -9.87 -1.07
CA PRO A 346 -9.50 -11.08 -0.53
C PRO A 346 -9.43 -11.19 0.99
N SER A 347 -8.31 -10.80 1.61
CA SER A 347 -8.16 -10.81 3.07
C SER A 347 -9.10 -9.82 3.73
N ILE A 348 -9.22 -8.60 3.23
CA ILE A 348 -10.13 -7.59 3.80
C ILE A 348 -11.59 -7.94 3.55
N ILE A 349 -11.94 -8.54 2.41
CA ILE A 349 -13.30 -9.07 2.21
C ILE A 349 -13.60 -10.17 3.23
N TYR A 350 -12.70 -11.11 3.46
CA TYR A 350 -12.93 -12.20 4.41
C TYR A 350 -12.92 -11.74 5.87
N TYR A 351 -11.81 -11.16 6.33
CA TYR A 351 -11.63 -10.78 7.74
C TYR A 351 -12.36 -9.48 8.14
N GLY A 352 -12.60 -8.59 7.16
CA GLY A 352 -13.34 -7.35 7.36
C GLY A 352 -14.84 -7.53 7.14
N TYR A 353 -15.26 -7.78 5.92
CA TYR A 353 -16.68 -7.82 5.55
C TYR A 353 -17.39 -9.08 6.08
N HIS A 354 -16.91 -10.29 5.77
CA HIS A 354 -17.59 -11.52 6.21
C HIS A 354 -17.54 -11.75 7.71
N LYS A 355 -16.58 -11.18 8.42
CA LYS A 355 -16.54 -11.16 9.89
C LYS A 355 -17.30 -10.00 10.51
N GLY A 356 -18.00 -9.18 9.73
CA GLY A 356 -18.85 -8.09 10.21
C GLY A 356 -18.11 -6.90 10.81
N ARG A 357 -16.82 -6.75 10.53
CA ARG A 357 -15.97 -5.64 11.03
C ARG A 357 -16.10 -4.37 10.19
N LEU A 358 -16.24 -4.51 8.87
CA LEU A 358 -16.34 -3.42 7.91
C LEU A 358 -17.53 -3.63 6.95
N SER A 359 -18.20 -2.55 6.55
CA SER A 359 -19.14 -2.53 5.42
C SER A 359 -18.39 -2.45 4.09
N LEU A 360 -19.08 -2.75 2.97
CA LEU A 360 -18.51 -2.59 1.64
C LEU A 360 -18.16 -1.12 1.32
N ALA A 361 -18.95 -0.17 1.84
CA ALA A 361 -18.67 1.26 1.66
C ALA A 361 -17.41 1.69 2.42
N GLU A 362 -17.18 1.17 3.62
CA GLU A 362 -15.95 1.42 4.37
C GLU A 362 -14.73 0.84 3.65
N ILE A 363 -14.83 -0.38 3.11
CA ILE A 363 -13.77 -1.00 2.30
C ILE A 363 -13.47 -0.14 1.07
N GLN A 364 -14.50 0.34 0.36
CA GLN A 364 -14.33 1.24 -0.79
C GLN A 364 -13.53 2.48 -0.42
N LYS A 365 -13.87 3.13 0.69
CA LYS A 365 -13.17 4.33 1.18
C LYS A 365 -11.72 4.02 1.56
N LEU A 366 -11.51 2.99 2.37
CA LEU A 366 -10.21 2.62 2.93
C LEU A 366 -9.21 2.11 1.88
N MET A 367 -9.69 1.52 0.79
CA MET A 367 -8.83 0.90 -0.22
C MET A 367 -8.82 1.64 -1.57
N SER A 368 -9.59 2.73 -1.72
CA SER A 368 -9.63 3.51 -2.97
C SER A 368 -9.65 5.01 -2.72
N GLU A 369 -10.76 5.52 -2.19
CA GLU A 369 -11.08 6.95 -2.20
C GLU A 369 -10.14 7.78 -1.32
N ASN A 370 -9.86 7.30 -0.11
CA ASN A 370 -9.05 8.05 0.85
C ASN A 370 -7.61 8.23 0.37
N ALA A 371 -6.98 7.15 -0.14
CA ALA A 371 -5.64 7.21 -0.71
C ALA A 371 -5.61 8.12 -1.95
N ALA A 372 -6.61 8.03 -2.84
CA ALA A 372 -6.70 8.88 -4.01
C ALA A 372 -6.77 10.37 -3.63
N LYS A 373 -7.58 10.73 -2.61
CA LYS A 373 -7.69 12.10 -2.10
C LYS A 373 -6.40 12.58 -1.45
N ARG A 374 -5.81 11.78 -0.56
CA ARG A 374 -4.60 12.15 0.17
C ARG A 374 -3.43 12.43 -0.75
N TYR A 375 -3.31 11.64 -1.82
CA TYR A 375 -2.17 11.66 -2.73
C TYR A 375 -2.40 12.42 -4.04
N GLY A 376 -3.52 13.17 -4.14
CA GLY A 376 -3.81 14.03 -5.30
C GLY A 376 -4.10 13.27 -6.58
N LEU A 377 -4.63 12.05 -6.48
CA LEU A 377 -5.05 11.22 -7.61
C LEU A 377 -6.57 11.32 -7.88
N TYR A 378 -7.34 11.82 -6.90
CA TYR A 378 -8.78 12.04 -7.00
C TYR A 378 -9.09 13.30 -7.83
N PRO A 379 -10.14 13.32 -8.67
CA PRO A 379 -11.11 12.26 -8.96
C PRO A 379 -10.72 11.36 -10.15
N GLN A 380 -9.50 11.46 -10.66
CA GLN A 380 -9.05 10.61 -11.76
C GLN A 380 -9.11 9.13 -11.37
N LYS A 381 -8.67 8.81 -10.15
CA LYS A 381 -8.66 7.48 -9.53
C LYS A 381 -9.53 7.47 -8.27
N GLY A 382 -9.89 6.27 -7.78
CA GLY A 382 -10.51 6.07 -6.47
C GLY A 382 -12.02 6.33 -6.41
N THR A 383 -12.71 6.48 -7.54
CA THR A 383 -14.15 6.72 -7.58
C THR A 383 -14.80 6.20 -8.85
N ILE A 384 -16.10 5.88 -8.79
CA ILE A 384 -16.95 5.56 -9.95
C ILE A 384 -17.81 6.78 -10.22
N GLN A 385 -17.32 7.71 -11.05
CA GLN A 385 -18.07 8.90 -11.47
C GLN A 385 -17.74 9.26 -12.92
N ILE A 386 -18.63 9.99 -13.58
CA ILE A 386 -18.41 10.45 -14.96
C ILE A 386 -17.12 11.28 -15.04
N GLY A 387 -16.26 10.94 -16.00
CA GLY A 387 -14.97 11.59 -16.24
C GLY A 387 -13.77 10.96 -15.55
N SER A 388 -13.96 10.11 -14.52
CA SER A 388 -12.89 9.33 -13.91
C SER A 388 -12.35 8.25 -14.85
N ASP A 389 -11.16 7.74 -14.58
CA ASP A 389 -10.66 6.54 -15.28
C ASP A 389 -11.59 5.38 -15.01
N ALA A 390 -11.86 4.59 -16.04
CA ALA A 390 -12.72 3.42 -15.95
C ALA A 390 -11.93 2.23 -15.34
N ASP A 391 -11.54 2.40 -14.08
CA ASP A 391 -10.79 1.41 -13.29
C ASP A 391 -11.74 0.75 -12.31
N PHE A 392 -11.82 -0.58 -12.37
CA PHE A 392 -12.75 -1.34 -11.52
C PHE A 392 -12.10 -2.58 -10.95
N SER A 393 -12.36 -2.82 -9.67
CA SER A 393 -12.08 -4.08 -8.97
C SER A 393 -13.40 -4.83 -8.81
N VAL A 394 -13.56 -5.92 -9.54
CA VAL A 394 -14.79 -6.73 -9.53
C VAL A 394 -14.59 -7.91 -8.61
N VAL A 395 -15.42 -8.01 -7.57
CA VAL A 395 -15.30 -8.99 -6.49
C VAL A 395 -16.51 -9.92 -6.46
N ASP A 396 -16.25 -11.22 -6.54
CA ASP A 396 -17.20 -12.27 -6.19
C ASP A 396 -17.14 -12.47 -4.67
N LEU A 397 -18.16 -11.96 -3.96
CA LEU A 397 -18.18 -12.00 -2.49
C LEU A 397 -18.36 -13.41 -1.95
N ASP A 398 -19.02 -14.30 -2.67
CA ASP A 398 -19.46 -15.61 -2.17
C ASP A 398 -18.50 -16.74 -2.56
N LYS A 399 -17.53 -16.46 -3.41
CA LYS A 399 -16.57 -17.46 -3.88
C LYS A 399 -15.64 -17.92 -2.77
N GLU A 400 -15.76 -19.19 -2.41
CA GLU A 400 -14.83 -19.87 -1.52
C GLU A 400 -13.63 -20.44 -2.29
N TRP A 401 -12.43 -20.29 -1.73
CA TRP A 401 -11.20 -20.78 -2.32
C TRP A 401 -10.09 -20.94 -1.28
N THR A 402 -9.06 -21.69 -1.61
CA THR A 402 -7.89 -21.90 -0.75
C THR A 402 -6.71 -21.12 -1.30
N VAL A 403 -5.96 -20.45 -0.43
CA VAL A 403 -4.75 -19.70 -0.80
C VAL A 403 -3.61 -20.67 -1.11
N GLU A 404 -3.21 -20.72 -2.37
CA GLU A 404 -2.12 -21.57 -2.86
C GLU A 404 -0.93 -20.67 -3.27
N PRO A 405 0.23 -20.73 -2.57
CA PRO A 405 1.40 -19.92 -2.91
C PRO A 405 1.89 -20.06 -4.34
N SER A 406 1.73 -21.25 -4.94
CA SER A 406 2.11 -21.52 -6.33
C SER A 406 1.35 -20.66 -7.35
N ARG A 407 0.15 -20.15 -7.00
CA ARG A 407 -0.68 -19.30 -7.84
C ARG A 407 -0.43 -17.81 -7.65
N LEU A 408 0.52 -17.44 -6.79
CA LEU A 408 0.90 -16.04 -6.67
C LEU A 408 1.70 -15.58 -7.88
N GLU A 409 1.40 -14.39 -8.38
CA GLU A 409 2.13 -13.76 -9.49
C GLU A 409 3.48 -13.17 -9.03
N SER A 410 3.58 -12.77 -7.75
CA SER A 410 4.82 -12.31 -7.12
C SER A 410 5.93 -13.37 -7.20
N LYS A 411 7.18 -12.94 -7.27
CA LYS A 411 8.36 -13.82 -7.16
C LYS A 411 8.47 -14.48 -5.80
N GLY A 412 8.06 -13.78 -4.74
CA GLY A 412 7.99 -14.34 -3.38
C GLY A 412 6.85 -15.35 -3.27
N LYS A 413 7.15 -16.63 -3.47
CA LYS A 413 6.18 -17.74 -3.40
C LYS A 413 5.89 -18.19 -1.96
N TYR A 414 5.79 -17.28 -1.02
CA TYR A 414 5.40 -17.52 0.36
C TYR A 414 4.34 -16.52 0.79
N PHE A 415 3.46 -16.93 1.68
CA PHE A 415 2.46 -16.01 2.23
C PHE A 415 1.90 -16.55 3.55
N PRO A 416 1.71 -15.71 4.57
CA PRO A 416 1.21 -16.16 5.87
C PRO A 416 -0.18 -16.79 5.86
N PHE A 417 -0.97 -16.52 4.83
CA PHE A 417 -2.31 -17.10 4.65
C PHE A 417 -2.29 -18.41 3.86
N ALA A 418 -1.14 -18.96 3.51
CA ALA A 418 -1.03 -20.19 2.72
C ALA A 418 -1.85 -21.33 3.36
N GLY A 419 -2.68 -22.00 2.56
CA GLY A 419 -3.58 -23.06 3.02
C GLY A 419 -4.88 -22.57 3.67
N ASN A 420 -5.01 -21.27 3.96
CA ASN A 420 -6.26 -20.74 4.51
C ASN A 420 -7.38 -20.77 3.47
N ARG A 421 -8.58 -21.12 3.92
CA ARG A 421 -9.80 -21.02 3.13
C ARG A 421 -10.41 -19.64 3.35
N LEU A 422 -10.54 -18.88 2.27
CA LEU A 422 -11.15 -17.56 2.26
C LEU A 422 -12.46 -17.58 1.50
N THR A 423 -13.34 -16.64 1.83
CA THR A 423 -14.56 -16.32 1.08
C THR A 423 -14.43 -14.90 0.55
N GLY A 424 -14.73 -14.72 -0.74
CA GLY A 424 -14.46 -13.48 -1.47
C GLY A 424 -13.20 -13.59 -2.33
N LYS A 425 -13.35 -13.35 -3.64
CA LYS A 425 -12.27 -13.49 -4.62
C LYS A 425 -12.38 -12.42 -5.71
N ILE A 426 -11.24 -12.01 -6.24
CA ILE A 426 -11.23 -11.11 -7.40
C ILE A 426 -11.76 -11.89 -8.61
N TYR A 427 -12.84 -11.36 -9.22
CA TYR A 427 -13.41 -11.89 -10.45
C TYR A 427 -12.75 -11.25 -11.67
N MET A 428 -12.61 -9.92 -11.68
CA MET A 428 -11.89 -9.18 -12.73
C MET A 428 -11.21 -7.95 -12.15
N THR A 429 -10.13 -7.54 -12.79
CA THR A 429 -9.54 -6.21 -12.66
C THR A 429 -9.58 -5.52 -14.01
N ILE A 430 -10.18 -4.35 -14.06
CA ILE A 430 -10.37 -3.56 -15.27
C ILE A 430 -9.65 -2.23 -15.09
N ILE A 431 -8.83 -1.84 -16.05
CA ILE A 431 -8.07 -0.58 -16.03
C ILE A 431 -8.38 0.17 -17.32
N ARG A 432 -8.89 1.39 -17.20
CA ARG A 432 -9.33 2.23 -18.32
C ARG A 432 -10.22 1.46 -19.32
N GLY A 433 -11.12 0.61 -18.78
CA GLY A 433 -12.06 -0.17 -19.56
C GLY A 433 -11.51 -1.45 -20.20
N GLU A 434 -10.23 -1.77 -20.03
CA GLU A 434 -9.64 -3.03 -20.50
C GLU A 434 -9.45 -4.01 -19.34
N ILE A 435 -9.80 -5.27 -19.58
CA ILE A 435 -9.61 -6.34 -18.58
C ILE A 435 -8.12 -6.70 -18.53
N VAL A 436 -7.50 -6.52 -17.37
CA VAL A 436 -6.08 -6.88 -17.14
C VAL A 436 -5.94 -8.20 -16.39
N TYR A 437 -6.97 -8.59 -15.64
CA TYR A 437 -7.08 -9.89 -14.97
C TYR A 437 -8.51 -10.40 -15.00
N ARG A 438 -8.68 -11.71 -15.16
CA ARG A 438 -9.94 -12.43 -14.99
C ARG A 438 -9.69 -13.75 -14.26
N GLU A 439 -10.56 -14.10 -13.31
CA GLU A 439 -10.48 -15.37 -12.58
C GLU A 439 -10.52 -16.56 -13.52
N GLY A 440 -9.67 -17.56 -13.29
CA GLY A 440 -9.54 -18.76 -14.13
C GLY A 440 -8.67 -18.59 -15.36
N GLU A 441 -8.24 -17.38 -15.64
CA GLU A 441 -7.26 -17.05 -16.68
C GLU A 441 -5.96 -16.55 -16.01
N GLU A 442 -4.85 -16.54 -16.74
CA GLU A 442 -3.64 -15.82 -16.30
C GLU A 442 -3.90 -14.31 -16.37
N VAL A 443 -2.95 -13.50 -15.85
CA VAL A 443 -2.99 -12.05 -16.06
C VAL A 443 -2.93 -11.76 -17.57
N ILE A 444 -4.06 -11.34 -18.13
CA ILE A 444 -4.27 -11.15 -19.57
C ILE A 444 -3.94 -9.74 -20.06
N GLY A 445 -3.63 -8.83 -19.15
CA GLY A 445 -3.18 -7.49 -19.48
C GLY A 445 -1.89 -7.49 -20.31
N LYS A 446 -1.69 -6.43 -21.09
CA LYS A 446 -0.46 -6.28 -21.87
C LYS A 446 0.63 -5.66 -21.03
N ARG A 447 1.83 -6.21 -21.11
CA ARG A 447 3.04 -5.64 -20.54
C ARG A 447 3.24 -4.21 -21.04
N GLY A 448 3.45 -3.26 -20.12
CA GLY A 448 3.57 -1.83 -20.43
C GLY A 448 2.22 -1.13 -20.66
N TYR A 449 1.08 -1.79 -20.38
CA TYR A 449 -0.23 -1.13 -20.44
C TYR A 449 -0.44 -0.12 -19.30
N GLY A 450 0.12 -0.40 -18.12
CA GLY A 450 0.07 0.49 -16.97
C GLY A 450 0.74 1.84 -17.25
N GLN A 451 0.17 2.91 -16.72
CA GLN A 451 0.64 4.27 -16.93
C GLN A 451 1.08 4.91 -15.63
N PHE A 452 2.12 5.75 -15.71
CA PHE A 452 2.48 6.61 -14.59
C PHE A 452 1.40 7.67 -14.38
N VAL A 453 0.87 7.76 -13.17
CA VAL A 453 -0.16 8.72 -12.75
C VAL A 453 0.51 9.82 -11.92
N LYS A 454 0.46 11.04 -12.42
CA LYS A 454 1.01 12.21 -11.71
C LYS A 454 0.09 12.62 -10.57
N SER A 455 0.65 12.82 -9.40
CA SER A 455 -0.06 13.48 -8.31
C SER A 455 -0.33 14.95 -8.63
N LYS A 456 -1.52 15.41 -8.24
CA LYS A 456 -1.92 16.82 -8.25
C LYS A 456 -1.81 17.47 -6.87
N SER A 457 -1.33 16.75 -5.86
CA SER A 457 -1.24 17.26 -4.49
C SER A 457 -0.23 18.39 -4.29
N GLY A 458 0.66 18.59 -5.23
CA GLY A 458 1.64 19.66 -5.22
C GLY A 458 1.21 20.98 -5.91
N PHE A 459 -0.04 21.03 -6.42
CA PHE A 459 -0.57 22.21 -7.14
C PHE A 459 -1.68 22.88 -6.35
#